data_35aa5c8788aa72f4f54b830dcf04f5b8
#
_entry.id   35aa5c8788aa72f4f54b830dcf04f5b8
#
_cell.length_a   1.000
_cell.length_b   1.000
_cell.length_c   1.000
_cell.angle_alpha   90.00
_cell.angle_beta   90.00
_cell.angle_gamma   90.00
#
_symmetry.space_group_name_H-M   'P 1'
#
loop_
_entity.id
_entity.type
_entity.pdbx_description
1 polymer ?
#
loop_
_entity_poly.entity_id
_entity_poly.type
_entity_poly.pdbx_seq_one_letter_code
_entity_poly.pdbx_strand_id
1 'polypeptide(L)'
;MNLDVKSQKSIAGLRANVAAFLINLSFFIPGFNIFFPILALIIEENNNFVREYSKQTLIVSIFFTLSSLTLLIAYIGTYVAAIFMTLICIIQVISIILSILGKEFKIPFIDTITDFFFVD
;
A
#
# COMPACT_ATOMS: atom_id res chain seq x y z
N MET A 1 -3.65 15.24 19.54
CA MET A 1 -3.55 15.53 18.73
C MET A 1 -3.03 15.52 18.21
N ASN A 2 -3.28 15.78 17.77
CA ASN A 2 -2.80 15.39 16.77
C ASN A 2 -2.33 16.33 15.83
N LEU A 3 -1.12 16.30 15.47
CA LEU A 3 -0.64 17.05 14.35
C LEU A 3 -1.40 16.62 13.14
N ASP A 4 -1.76 17.59 12.32
CA ASP A 4 -2.29 17.30 11.00
C ASP A 4 -1.25 16.50 10.22
N VAL A 5 -1.65 15.38 9.64
CA VAL A 5 -0.72 14.54 8.89
C VAL A 5 -0.09 15.28 7.71
N LYS A 6 -0.77 16.33 7.22
CA LYS A 6 -0.22 17.14 6.13
C LYS A 6 0.98 17.97 6.57
N SER A 7 1.14 18.21 7.87
CA SER A 7 2.27 18.96 8.39
C SER A 7 3.31 18.09 9.06
N GLN A 8 3.01 16.82 9.30
CA GLN A 8 3.99 15.89 9.87
C GLN A 8 5.09 15.61 8.86
N LYS A 9 6.31 15.45 9.36
CA LYS A 9 7.43 15.10 8.52
C LYS A 9 7.65 13.59 8.52
N SER A 10 8.19 13.08 7.44
CA SER A 10 8.44 11.68 7.27
C SER A 10 9.74 11.48 6.50
N ILE A 11 9.81 10.47 5.66
CA ILE A 11 10.99 10.04 4.93
C ILE A 11 11.61 11.22 4.17
N ALA A 12 12.91 11.43 4.35
CA ALA A 12 13.67 12.46 3.63
C ALA A 12 13.09 13.86 3.80
N GLY A 13 12.42 14.13 4.90
CA GLY A 13 11.85 15.44 5.18
C GLY A 13 10.53 15.73 4.48
N LEU A 14 9.97 14.74 3.78
CA LEU A 14 8.68 14.89 3.13
C LEU A 14 7.56 14.97 4.17
N ARG A 15 6.46 15.63 3.81
CA ARG A 15 5.28 15.59 4.65
C ARG A 15 4.72 14.17 4.64
N ALA A 16 4.10 13.77 5.74
CA ALA A 16 3.61 12.40 5.88
C ALA A 16 2.61 12.04 4.79
N ASN A 17 1.70 12.96 4.44
CA ASN A 17 0.72 12.66 3.40
C ASN A 17 1.37 12.53 2.02
N VAL A 18 2.43 13.27 1.75
CA VAL A 18 3.16 13.17 0.49
C VAL A 18 3.94 11.85 0.43
N ALA A 19 4.61 11.49 1.54
CA ALA A 19 5.33 10.23 1.59
C ALA A 19 4.38 9.05 1.37
N ALA A 20 3.23 9.05 2.04
CA ALA A 20 2.24 7.98 1.88
C ALA A 20 1.70 7.95 0.45
N PHE A 21 1.49 9.12 -0.14
CA PHE A 21 1.04 9.21 -1.53
C PHE A 21 2.04 8.53 -2.47
N LEU A 22 3.33 8.83 -2.30
CA LEU A 22 4.37 8.26 -3.15
C LEU A 22 4.48 6.74 -2.96
N ILE A 23 4.36 6.28 -1.73
CA ILE A 23 4.39 4.85 -1.43
C ILE A 23 3.23 4.14 -2.13
N ASN A 24 2.02 4.69 -2.03
CA ASN A 24 0.87 4.10 -2.68
C ASN A 24 0.98 4.17 -4.21
N LEU A 25 1.54 5.26 -4.72
CA LEU A 25 1.72 5.41 -6.16
C LEU A 25 2.72 4.39 -6.71
N SER A 26 3.72 4.02 -5.90
CA SER A 26 4.73 3.05 -6.32
C SER A 26 4.13 1.69 -6.66
N PHE A 27 2.91 1.42 -6.20
CA PHE A 27 2.21 0.17 -6.51
C PHE A 27 2.14 -0.07 -8.02
N PHE A 28 2.02 1.00 -8.80
CA PHE A 28 1.82 0.88 -10.25
C PHE A 28 3.13 0.77 -11.02
N ILE A 29 4.27 0.80 -10.34
CA ILE A 29 5.58 0.69 -10.99
C ILE A 29 6.13 -0.71 -10.71
N PRO A 30 6.30 -1.57 -11.72
CA PRO A 30 6.80 -2.92 -11.49
C PRO A 30 8.15 -2.91 -10.78
N GLY A 31 8.26 -3.75 -9.76
CA GLY A 31 9.45 -3.83 -8.93
C GLY A 31 9.44 -2.87 -7.76
N PHE A 32 9.12 -1.61 -8.00
CA PHE A 32 9.04 -0.64 -6.91
C PHE A 32 7.85 -0.87 -6.00
N ASN A 33 6.82 -1.57 -6.50
CA ASN A 33 5.62 -1.82 -5.71
C ASN A 33 5.89 -2.69 -4.48
N ILE A 34 7.01 -3.40 -4.45
CA ILE A 34 7.41 -4.18 -3.29
C ILE A 34 8.59 -3.51 -2.60
N PHE A 35 9.58 -3.07 -3.37
CA PHE A 35 10.79 -2.49 -2.79
C PHE A 35 10.55 -1.17 -2.07
N PHE A 36 9.72 -0.30 -2.65
CA PHE A 36 9.53 1.02 -2.08
C PHE A 36 8.83 0.97 -0.72
N PRO A 37 7.74 0.19 -0.55
CA PRO A 37 7.16 0.04 0.78
C PRO A 37 8.12 -0.58 1.80
N ILE A 38 8.94 -1.54 1.39
CA ILE A 38 9.92 -2.14 2.29
C ILE A 38 10.94 -1.10 2.73
N LEU A 39 11.46 -0.32 1.79
CA LEU A 39 12.39 0.76 2.12
C LEU A 39 11.75 1.76 3.07
N ALA A 40 10.49 2.10 2.82
CA ALA A 40 9.80 3.04 3.68
C ALA A 40 9.67 2.50 5.10
N LEU A 41 9.38 1.21 5.26
CA LEU A 41 9.30 0.61 6.59
C LEU A 41 10.65 0.56 7.29
N ILE A 42 11.74 0.42 6.54
CA ILE A 42 13.07 0.41 7.12
C ILE A 42 13.49 1.81 7.56
N ILE A 43 13.22 2.81 6.72
CA ILE A 43 13.67 4.18 6.96
C ILE A 43 12.78 4.90 7.95
N GLU A 44 11.46 4.75 7.81
CA GLU A 44 10.50 5.47 8.65
C GLU A 44 10.21 4.67 9.91
N GLU A 45 10.64 5.19 11.05
CA GLU A 45 10.46 4.49 12.31
C GLU A 45 9.37 5.11 13.17
N ASN A 46 9.06 6.38 12.96
CA ASN A 46 8.25 7.13 13.91
C ASN A 46 6.88 7.53 13.42
N ASN A 47 6.69 7.70 12.12
CA ASN A 47 5.42 8.20 11.60
C ASN A 47 4.47 7.05 11.29
N ASN A 48 3.51 6.83 12.17
CA ASN A 48 2.58 5.70 12.04
C ASN A 48 1.70 5.80 10.80
N PHE A 49 1.33 7.02 10.39
CA PHE A 49 0.53 7.20 9.18
C PHE A 49 1.25 6.61 7.95
N VAL A 50 2.52 6.96 7.80
CA VAL A 50 3.33 6.47 6.68
C VAL A 50 3.58 4.97 6.80
N ARG A 51 3.87 4.49 8.01
CA ARG A 51 4.13 3.08 8.22
C ARG A 51 2.90 2.23 7.91
N GLU A 52 1.71 2.70 8.31
CA GLU A 52 0.49 1.94 8.02
C GLU A 52 0.21 1.85 6.53
N TYR A 53 0.40 2.94 5.79
CA TYR A 53 0.25 2.88 4.34
C TYR A 53 1.32 2.01 3.69
N SER A 54 2.54 2.03 4.22
CA SER A 54 3.62 1.18 3.68
C SER A 54 3.28 -0.29 3.85
N LYS A 55 2.82 -0.68 5.03
CA LYS A 55 2.42 -2.07 5.29
C LYS A 55 1.27 -2.48 4.38
N GLN A 56 0.26 -1.62 4.27
CA GLN A 56 -0.90 -1.92 3.42
C GLN A 56 -0.49 -2.07 1.97
N THR A 57 0.32 -1.16 1.46
CA THR A 57 0.76 -1.21 0.06
C THR A 57 1.60 -2.47 -0.20
N LEU A 58 2.45 -2.84 0.75
CA LEU A 58 3.26 -4.04 0.60
C LEU A 58 2.37 -5.28 0.49
N ILE A 59 1.40 -5.42 1.38
CA ILE A 59 0.50 -6.57 1.36
C ILE A 59 -0.33 -6.60 0.09
N VAL A 60 -0.87 -5.45 -0.32
CA VAL A 60 -1.65 -5.35 -1.56
C VAL A 60 -0.78 -5.73 -2.76
N SER A 61 0.48 -5.29 -2.78
CA SER A 61 1.40 -5.61 -3.86
C SER A 61 1.70 -7.11 -3.92
N ILE A 62 1.85 -7.75 -2.76
CA ILE A 62 2.08 -9.19 -2.71
C ILE A 62 0.86 -9.93 -3.29
N PHE A 63 -0.36 -9.54 -2.88
CA PHE A 63 -1.56 -10.15 -3.41
C PHE A 63 -1.69 -9.94 -4.91
N PHE A 64 -1.35 -8.74 -5.40
CA PHE A 64 -1.38 -8.46 -6.82
C PHE A 64 -0.42 -9.37 -7.58
N THR A 65 0.80 -9.54 -7.05
CA THR A 65 1.80 -10.40 -7.67
C THR A 65 1.34 -11.85 -7.71
N LEU A 66 0.78 -12.36 -6.60
CA LEU A 66 0.27 -13.72 -6.55
C LEU A 66 -0.88 -13.93 -7.53
N SER A 67 -1.78 -12.94 -7.63
CA SER A 67 -2.88 -13.00 -8.58
C SER A 67 -2.36 -13.04 -10.02
N SER A 68 -1.30 -12.29 -10.31
CA SER A 68 -0.70 -12.28 -11.64
C SER A 68 -0.15 -13.65 -12.01
N LEU A 69 0.40 -14.37 -11.04
CA LEU A 69 0.96 -15.70 -11.32
C LEU A 69 -0.11 -16.68 -11.75
N THR A 70 -1.35 -16.51 -11.31
CA THR A 70 -2.43 -17.42 -11.71
C THR A 70 -2.78 -17.30 -13.18
N LEU A 71 -2.41 -16.19 -13.83
CA LEU A 71 -2.63 -16.02 -15.28
C LEU A 71 -1.87 -17.04 -16.10
N LEU A 72 -0.83 -17.63 -15.53
CA LEU A 72 0.02 -18.58 -16.23
C LEU A 72 -0.52 -20.01 -16.17
N ILE A 73 -1.58 -20.27 -15.39
CA ILE A 73 -1.92 -21.63 -15.02
C ILE A 73 -3.11 -22.20 -15.81
N ALA A 74 -4.18 -21.43 -16.05
CA ALA A 74 -5.35 -21.96 -16.77
C ALA A 74 -6.27 -20.83 -17.20
N TYR A 75 -7.15 -21.12 -18.20
CA TYR A 75 -8.11 -20.12 -18.67
C TYR A 75 -9.04 -19.63 -17.57
N ILE A 76 -9.50 -20.54 -16.71
CA ILE A 76 -10.37 -20.16 -15.60
C ILE A 76 -9.62 -19.24 -14.64
N GLY A 77 -8.36 -19.56 -14.37
CA GLY A 77 -7.51 -18.74 -13.53
C GLY A 77 -7.33 -17.34 -14.08
N THR A 78 -7.28 -17.21 -15.42
CA THR A 78 -7.14 -15.91 -16.06
C THR A 78 -8.32 -14.98 -15.71
N TYR A 79 -9.55 -15.49 -15.81
CA TYR A 79 -10.72 -14.67 -15.51
C TYR A 79 -10.79 -14.29 -14.05
N VAL A 80 -10.51 -15.24 -13.16
CA VAL A 80 -10.51 -14.98 -11.72
C VAL A 80 -9.44 -13.96 -11.36
N ALA A 81 -8.25 -14.13 -11.89
CA ALA A 81 -7.16 -13.22 -11.64
C ALA A 81 -7.48 -11.81 -12.15
N ALA A 82 -8.09 -11.70 -13.32
CA ALA A 82 -8.44 -10.39 -13.89
C ALA A 82 -9.42 -9.65 -12.98
N ILE A 83 -10.40 -10.35 -12.43
CA ILE A 83 -11.36 -9.74 -11.51
C ILE A 83 -10.65 -9.25 -10.25
N PHE A 84 -9.83 -10.09 -9.64
CA PHE A 84 -9.12 -9.72 -8.43
C PHE A 84 -8.17 -8.55 -8.67
N MET A 85 -7.43 -8.57 -9.78
CA MET A 85 -6.50 -7.50 -10.09
C MET A 85 -7.21 -6.17 -10.31
N THR A 86 -8.38 -6.21 -10.95
CA THR A 86 -9.17 -5.01 -11.15
C THR A 86 -9.65 -4.43 -9.82
N LEU A 87 -10.15 -5.27 -8.92
CA LEU A 87 -10.60 -4.82 -7.61
C LEU A 87 -9.44 -4.25 -6.80
N ILE A 88 -8.29 -4.90 -6.84
CA ILE A 88 -7.10 -4.42 -6.13
C ILE A 88 -6.69 -3.06 -6.64
N CYS A 89 -6.70 -2.85 -7.95
CA CYS A 89 -6.34 -1.56 -8.53
C CYS A 89 -7.33 -0.46 -8.13
N ILE A 90 -8.62 -0.77 -8.10
CA ILE A 90 -9.63 0.21 -7.67
C ILE A 90 -9.38 0.63 -6.23
N ILE A 91 -9.15 -0.34 -5.34
CA ILE A 91 -8.89 -0.06 -3.93
C ILE A 91 -7.61 0.76 -3.79
N GLN A 92 -6.59 0.44 -4.57
CA GLN A 92 -5.32 1.17 -4.48
C GLN A 92 -5.47 2.61 -4.95
N VAL A 93 -6.27 2.85 -5.98
CA VAL A 93 -6.55 4.23 -6.42
C VAL A 93 -7.22 5.02 -5.30
N ILE A 94 -8.18 4.41 -4.60
CA ILE A 94 -8.83 5.05 -3.46
C ILE A 94 -7.79 5.37 -2.38
N SER A 95 -6.88 4.44 -2.10
CA SER A 95 -5.82 4.66 -1.12
C SER A 95 -4.92 5.83 -1.51
N ILE A 96 -4.57 5.95 -2.79
CA ILE A 96 -3.75 7.06 -3.27
C ILE A 96 -4.45 8.39 -2.98
N ILE A 97 -5.72 8.48 -3.33
CA ILE A 97 -6.47 9.72 -3.15
C ILE A 97 -6.58 10.07 -1.67
N LEU A 98 -6.94 9.10 -0.83
CA LEU A 98 -7.11 9.37 0.60
C LEU A 98 -5.79 9.69 1.28
N SER A 99 -4.68 9.09 0.83
CA SER A 99 -3.38 9.37 1.45
C SER A 99 -2.93 10.80 1.20
N ILE A 100 -3.15 11.33 -0.01
CA ILE A 100 -2.76 12.71 -0.27
C ILE A 100 -3.65 13.70 0.48
N LEU A 101 -4.89 13.32 0.76
CA LEU A 101 -5.79 14.13 1.55
C LEU A 101 -5.49 14.07 3.05
N GLY A 102 -4.56 13.20 3.46
CA GLY A 102 -4.19 13.08 4.87
C GLY A 102 -5.15 12.22 5.68
N LYS A 103 -6.03 11.46 5.02
CA LYS A 103 -7.00 10.61 5.70
C LYS A 103 -6.50 9.18 5.76
N GLU A 104 -6.87 8.49 6.84
CA GLU A 104 -6.58 7.07 6.93
C GLU A 104 -7.58 6.28 6.12
N PHE A 105 -7.11 5.23 5.49
CA PHE A 105 -7.97 4.30 4.79
C PHE A 105 -7.48 2.89 5.09
N LYS A 106 -8.29 2.15 5.81
CA LYS A 106 -7.96 0.77 6.16
C LYS A 106 -8.91 -0.17 5.47
N ILE A 107 -8.35 -1.02 4.62
CA ILE A 107 -9.10 -2.07 3.96
C ILE A 107 -9.30 -3.16 5.00
N PRO A 108 -10.53 -3.47 5.42
CA PRO A 108 -10.74 -4.35 6.59
C PRO A 108 -10.02 -5.70 6.49
N PHE A 109 -10.12 -6.35 5.33
CA PHE A 109 -9.47 -7.64 5.13
C PHE A 109 -7.95 -7.51 5.13
N ILE A 110 -7.44 -6.52 4.41
CA ILE A 110 -6.00 -6.28 4.30
C ILE A 110 -5.43 -5.84 5.64
N ASP A 111 -6.18 -5.01 6.37
CA ASP A 111 -5.75 -4.55 7.69
C ASP A 111 -5.56 -5.71 8.65
N THR A 112 -6.46 -6.68 8.62
CA THR A 112 -6.34 -7.87 9.45
C THR A 112 -5.07 -8.66 9.12
N ILE A 113 -4.78 -8.82 7.83
CA ILE A 113 -3.57 -9.53 7.40
C ILE A 113 -2.33 -8.73 7.78
N THR A 114 -2.38 -7.42 7.64
CA THR A 114 -1.28 -6.55 8.02
C THR A 114 -0.96 -6.70 9.51
N ASP A 115 -1.98 -6.69 10.35
CA ASP A 115 -1.79 -6.87 11.79
C ASP A 115 -1.21 -8.23 12.13
N PHE A 116 -1.54 -9.25 11.33
CA PHE A 116 -0.99 -10.59 11.54
C PHE A 116 0.50 -10.64 11.23
N PHE A 117 0.93 -10.03 10.13
CA PHE A 117 2.33 -10.08 9.69
C PHE A 117 3.22 -9.05 10.35
N PHE A 118 2.67 -7.92 10.75
CA PHE A 118 3.44 -6.84 11.36
C PHE A 118 2.95 -6.62 12.78
N VAL A 119 3.84 -6.79 13.75
CA VAL A 119 3.45 -6.75 15.16
C VAL A 119 3.50 -5.34 15.72
N ASP A 120 4.19 -4.45 15.06
CA ASP A 120 4.23 -3.05 15.51
C ASP A 120 3.01 -2.27 15.03
#